data_2cc3f80bdb1d8d46f7ffd91200b330d7
#
_entry.id   2cc3f80bdb1d8d46f7ffd91200b330d7
#
_cell.length_a   1.000
_cell.length_b   1.000
_cell.length_c   1.000
_cell.angle_alpha   90.00
_cell.angle_beta   90.00
_cell.angle_gamma   90.00
#
_symmetry.space_group_name_H-M   'P 1'
#
loop_
_entity.id
_entity.type
_entity.pdbx_description
1 polymer ?
#
loop_
_entity_poly.entity_id
_entity_poly.type
_entity_poly.pdbx_seq_one_letter_code
_entity_poly.pdbx_strand_id
1 'polypeptide(L)'
;ATKDQQFLKDWKAKVGEAEAERIKNLSSRRGTSMHKFLEHYILGTGYDDLTELGQKAKTMAKKIIEVGLTPVEEWYGSEVTLYYPGLYAGSTDLVCLHNGKETVVDFKQANRPKRKDWIEDYYMQIAAYAMAHDYVHKSKIEQGVIMVCTPDLYYQEFVVSGAELRQWKHEFLKRLDMYYDLKHDEKERTTPMKAEDFTNE
;
A
#
# COMPACT_ATOMS: atom_id res chain seq x y z
N ALA A 1 3.58 19.62 -8.16
CA ALA A 1 3.93 18.99 -6.87
C ALA A 1 2.67 18.77 -6.06
N THR A 2 2.41 17.55 -5.60
CA THR A 2 1.29 17.26 -4.72
C THR A 2 1.53 17.92 -3.35
N LYS A 3 0.46 18.19 -2.57
CA LYS A 3 0.57 18.75 -1.19
C LYS A 3 1.58 17.97 -0.33
N ASP A 4 1.66 16.66 -0.53
CA ASP A 4 2.60 15.78 0.18
C ASP A 4 4.07 16.05 -0.16
N GLN A 5 4.38 16.38 -1.40
CA GLN A 5 5.75 16.70 -1.80
C GLN A 5 6.25 18.01 -1.18
N GLN A 6 5.39 19.01 -1.05
CA GLN A 6 5.76 20.26 -0.39
C GLN A 6 5.96 20.05 1.11
N PHE A 7 5.04 19.33 1.78
CA PHE A 7 5.18 18.98 3.20
C PHE A 7 6.49 18.23 3.49
N LEU A 8 6.85 17.26 2.64
CA LEU A 8 8.11 16.50 2.77
C LEU A 8 9.35 17.37 2.59
N LYS A 9 9.31 18.35 1.66
CA LYS A 9 10.41 19.32 1.47
C LYS A 9 10.57 20.20 2.70
N ASP A 10 9.47 20.75 3.21
CA ASP A 10 9.48 21.64 4.38
C ASP A 10 9.95 20.87 5.63
N TRP A 11 9.51 19.64 5.80
CA TRP A 11 9.95 18.78 6.89
C TRP A 11 11.44 18.44 6.79
N LYS A 12 11.95 18.08 5.60
CA LYS A 12 13.39 17.85 5.38
C LYS A 12 14.23 19.10 5.67
N ALA A 13 13.77 20.27 5.23
CA ALA A 13 14.43 21.53 5.52
C ALA A 13 14.51 21.82 7.02
N LYS A 14 13.48 21.43 7.79
CA LYS A 14 13.40 21.64 9.24
C LYS A 14 14.30 20.70 10.05
N VAL A 15 14.37 19.41 9.68
CA VAL A 15 15.11 18.38 10.46
C VAL A 15 16.53 18.15 9.95
N GLY A 16 16.84 18.61 8.75
CA GLY A 16 18.10 18.33 8.04
C GLY A 16 18.04 17.04 7.24
N GLU A 17 18.80 17.01 6.14
CA GLU A 17 18.70 15.91 5.16
C GLU A 17 19.16 14.57 5.72
N ALA A 18 20.28 14.56 6.48
CA ALA A 18 20.81 13.36 7.10
C ALA A 18 19.83 12.73 8.12
N GLU A 19 19.20 13.57 8.95
CA GLU A 19 18.23 13.09 9.93
C GLU A 19 16.92 12.63 9.26
N ALA A 20 16.48 13.33 8.22
CA ALA A 20 15.32 12.92 7.43
C ALA A 20 15.54 11.54 6.79
N GLU A 21 16.72 11.29 6.23
CA GLU A 21 17.07 9.99 5.64
C GLU A 21 17.18 8.90 6.72
N ARG A 22 17.76 9.20 7.86
CA ARG A 22 17.82 8.27 9.00
C ARG A 22 16.42 7.84 9.45
N ILE A 23 15.50 8.80 9.64
CA ILE A 23 14.12 8.53 10.04
C ILE A 23 13.40 7.68 8.98
N LYS A 24 13.57 8.00 7.71
CA LYS A 24 12.99 7.26 6.59
C LYS A 24 13.47 5.81 6.59
N ASN A 25 14.80 5.59 6.73
CA ASN A 25 15.38 4.24 6.73
C ASN A 25 14.92 3.42 7.93
N LEU A 26 14.85 4.01 9.12
CA LEU A 26 14.31 3.34 10.31
C LEU A 26 12.84 2.95 10.13
N SER A 27 12.03 3.87 9.58
CA SER A 27 10.61 3.60 9.31
C SER A 27 10.42 2.49 8.29
N SER A 28 11.20 2.50 7.20
CA SER A 28 11.15 1.47 6.17
C SER A 28 11.53 0.09 6.72
N ARG A 29 12.65 -0.01 7.44
CA ARG A 29 13.12 -1.28 8.03
C ARG A 29 12.13 -1.81 9.07
N ARG A 30 11.56 -0.94 9.91
CA ARG A 30 10.54 -1.31 10.89
C ARG A 30 9.27 -1.82 10.20
N GLY A 31 8.82 -1.16 9.13
CA GLY A 31 7.70 -1.61 8.32
C GLY A 31 7.94 -3.01 7.74
N THR A 32 9.08 -3.21 7.10
CA THR A 32 9.46 -4.52 6.54
C THR A 32 9.48 -5.64 7.60
N SER A 33 10.05 -5.37 8.79
CA SER A 33 10.06 -6.35 9.87
C SER A 33 8.65 -6.63 10.40
N MET A 34 7.80 -5.61 10.55
CA MET A 34 6.41 -5.79 10.97
C MET A 34 5.60 -6.65 9.99
N HIS A 35 5.73 -6.41 8.68
CA HIS A 35 5.06 -7.21 7.66
C HIS A 35 5.51 -8.68 7.71
N LYS A 36 6.81 -8.95 7.89
CA LYS A 36 7.32 -10.32 8.05
C LYS A 36 6.73 -11.03 9.27
N PHE A 37 6.60 -10.35 10.41
CA PHE A 37 5.95 -10.94 11.58
C PHE A 37 4.49 -11.28 11.31
N LEU A 38 3.74 -10.41 10.61
CA LEU A 38 2.35 -10.64 10.25
C LEU A 38 2.21 -11.78 9.24
N GLU A 39 3.02 -11.79 8.18
CA GLU A 39 3.05 -12.85 7.19
C GLU A 39 3.31 -14.22 7.83
N HIS A 40 4.36 -14.34 8.64
CA HIS A 40 4.69 -15.59 9.31
C HIS A 40 3.63 -16.04 10.33
N TYR A 41 2.96 -15.09 10.99
CA TYR A 41 1.81 -15.40 11.84
C TYR A 41 0.66 -15.99 11.03
N ILE A 42 0.30 -15.36 9.91
CA ILE A 42 -0.79 -15.80 9.02
C ILE A 42 -0.49 -17.20 8.44
N LEU A 43 0.76 -17.43 8.04
CA LEU A 43 1.21 -18.71 7.49
C LEU A 43 1.46 -19.81 8.55
N GLY A 44 1.34 -19.48 9.84
CA GLY A 44 1.62 -20.42 10.92
C GLY A 44 3.09 -20.85 11.02
N THR A 45 4.01 -20.01 10.52
CA THR A 45 5.47 -20.26 10.52
C THR A 45 6.19 -19.38 11.55
N GLY A 46 7.41 -19.78 11.92
CA GLY A 46 8.20 -19.01 12.88
C GLY A 46 9.01 -17.91 12.18
N TYR A 47 9.06 -16.73 12.81
CA TYR A 47 9.95 -15.63 12.44
C TYR A 47 10.37 -14.87 13.69
N ASP A 48 11.63 -14.49 13.76
CA ASP A 48 12.11 -13.58 14.80
C ASP A 48 13.17 -12.62 14.23
N ASP A 49 13.19 -11.41 14.79
CA ASP A 49 14.17 -10.37 14.52
C ASP A 49 14.63 -9.82 15.87
N LEU A 50 15.81 -10.28 16.32
CA LEU A 50 16.34 -9.97 17.65
C LEU A 50 16.90 -8.55 17.77
N THR A 51 16.92 -7.78 16.71
CA THR A 51 17.31 -6.36 16.78
C THR A 51 16.30 -5.55 17.60
N GLU A 52 16.74 -4.45 18.21
CA GLU A 52 15.84 -3.54 18.92
C GLU A 52 14.68 -3.08 18.03
N LEU A 53 14.98 -2.76 16.77
CA LEU A 53 13.99 -2.38 15.78
C LEU A 53 13.02 -3.53 15.46
N GLY A 54 13.54 -4.76 15.33
CA GLY A 54 12.75 -5.96 15.10
C GLY A 54 11.81 -6.27 16.27
N GLN A 55 12.29 -6.15 17.50
CA GLN A 55 11.42 -6.35 18.68
C GLN A 55 10.31 -5.30 18.78
N LYS A 56 10.59 -4.06 18.36
CA LYS A 56 9.58 -3.02 18.24
C LYS A 56 8.54 -3.33 17.16
N ALA A 57 8.99 -3.78 16.00
CA ALA A 57 8.13 -4.24 14.92
C ALA A 57 7.26 -5.43 15.33
N LYS A 58 7.81 -6.39 16.07
CA LYS A 58 7.10 -7.54 16.66
C LYS A 58 5.95 -7.10 17.58
N THR A 59 6.21 -6.11 18.44
CA THR A 59 5.19 -5.58 19.35
C THR A 59 4.05 -4.89 18.58
N MET A 60 4.38 -4.15 17.52
CA MET A 60 3.38 -3.54 16.63
C MET A 60 2.57 -4.61 15.87
N ALA A 61 3.22 -5.64 15.34
CA ALA A 61 2.54 -6.76 14.68
C ALA A 61 1.58 -7.48 15.65
N LYS A 62 2.01 -7.75 16.89
CA LYS A 62 1.12 -8.32 17.92
C LYS A 62 -0.11 -7.46 18.16
N LYS A 63 0.04 -6.14 18.19
CA LYS A 63 -1.10 -5.22 18.35
C LYS A 63 -2.09 -5.34 17.20
N ILE A 64 -1.62 -5.44 15.95
CA ILE A 64 -2.47 -5.66 14.76
C ILE A 64 -3.16 -7.03 14.86
N ILE A 65 -2.44 -8.08 15.26
CA ILE A 65 -3.00 -9.43 15.43
C ILE A 65 -4.12 -9.44 16.46
N GLU A 66 -3.86 -8.87 17.63
CA GLU A 66 -4.80 -8.89 18.76
C GLU A 66 -6.08 -8.08 18.51
N VAL A 67 -5.98 -6.99 17.75
CA VAL A 67 -7.11 -6.09 17.50
C VAL A 67 -7.67 -6.24 16.09
N GLY A 68 -6.81 -6.13 15.09
CA GLY A 68 -7.23 -6.05 13.69
C GLY A 68 -7.57 -7.39 13.06
N LEU A 69 -6.85 -8.46 13.44
CA LEU A 69 -7.08 -9.78 12.86
C LEU A 69 -8.11 -10.63 13.63
N THR A 70 -8.59 -10.17 14.78
CA THR A 70 -9.66 -10.87 15.54
C THR A 70 -10.94 -11.08 14.73
N PRO A 71 -11.41 -10.14 13.87
CA PRO A 71 -12.59 -10.34 13.05
C PRO A 71 -12.38 -11.23 11.81
N VAL A 72 -11.18 -11.76 11.58
CA VAL A 72 -10.89 -12.63 10.44
C VAL A 72 -11.40 -14.05 10.73
N GLU A 73 -12.29 -14.52 9.87
CA GLU A 73 -12.95 -15.84 9.98
C GLU A 73 -12.23 -16.90 9.15
N GLU A 74 -11.77 -16.52 7.94
CA GLU A 74 -11.04 -17.40 7.03
C GLU A 74 -9.87 -16.66 6.37
N TRP A 75 -8.75 -17.36 6.22
CA TRP A 75 -7.53 -16.87 5.57
C TRP A 75 -7.43 -17.45 4.16
N TYR A 76 -7.47 -16.59 3.14
CA TYR A 76 -7.36 -17.05 1.75
C TYR A 76 -5.94 -16.99 1.22
N GLY A 77 -5.16 -16.00 1.64
CA GLY A 77 -3.76 -15.89 1.24
C GLY A 77 -3.04 -14.70 1.87
N SER A 78 -1.73 -14.86 2.09
CA SER A 78 -0.81 -13.82 2.52
C SER A 78 0.16 -13.48 1.40
N GLU A 79 0.57 -12.21 1.27
CA GLU A 79 1.47 -11.72 0.22
C GLU A 79 1.02 -12.15 -1.19
N VAL A 80 -0.29 -12.00 -1.45
CA VAL A 80 -0.91 -12.47 -2.70
C VAL A 80 -0.50 -11.59 -3.86
N THR A 81 0.26 -12.16 -4.80
CA THR A 81 0.63 -11.46 -6.03
C THR A 81 -0.58 -11.32 -6.94
N LEU A 82 -0.85 -10.12 -7.36
CA LEU A 82 -2.01 -9.74 -8.17
C LEU A 82 -1.57 -8.95 -9.39
N TYR A 83 -2.34 -9.08 -10.48
CA TYR A 83 -2.13 -8.27 -11.66
C TYR A 83 -3.45 -7.96 -12.37
N TYR A 84 -3.47 -6.83 -13.04
CA TYR A 84 -4.49 -6.51 -14.03
C TYR A 84 -3.81 -6.42 -15.40
N PRO A 85 -4.15 -7.29 -16.37
CA PRO A 85 -3.38 -7.47 -17.60
C PRO A 85 -3.09 -6.16 -18.35
N GLY A 86 -1.81 -5.93 -18.63
CA GLY A 86 -1.35 -4.77 -19.38
C GLY A 86 -1.42 -3.44 -18.64
N LEU A 87 -1.93 -3.40 -17.41
CA LEU A 87 -2.14 -2.16 -16.68
C LEU A 87 -1.26 -2.03 -15.44
N TYR A 88 -1.33 -2.97 -14.50
CA TYR A 88 -0.55 -2.91 -13.27
C TYR A 88 -0.39 -4.29 -12.62
N ALA A 89 0.56 -4.39 -11.71
CA ALA A 89 0.77 -5.53 -10.83
C ALA A 89 1.15 -5.06 -9.43
N GLY A 90 0.96 -5.92 -8.43
CA GLY A 90 1.31 -5.65 -7.04
C GLY A 90 1.08 -6.87 -6.16
N SER A 91 1.27 -6.70 -4.86
CA SER A 91 0.99 -7.72 -3.85
C SER A 91 0.14 -7.12 -2.74
N THR A 92 -0.90 -7.83 -2.32
CA THR A 92 -1.67 -7.46 -1.13
C THR A 92 -1.23 -8.30 0.05
N ASP A 93 -1.16 -7.69 1.23
CA ASP A 93 -0.63 -8.35 2.43
C ASP A 93 -1.50 -9.54 2.86
N LEU A 94 -2.82 -9.41 2.73
CA LEU A 94 -3.76 -10.45 3.13
C LEU A 94 -5.05 -10.39 2.31
N VAL A 95 -5.58 -11.57 1.96
CA VAL A 95 -6.95 -11.76 1.48
C VAL A 95 -7.65 -12.71 2.43
N CYS A 96 -8.85 -12.33 2.89
CA CYS A 96 -9.53 -13.05 3.96
C CYS A 96 -11.06 -12.81 3.95
N LEU A 97 -11.78 -13.62 4.72
CA LEU A 97 -13.12 -13.30 5.16
C LEU A 97 -13.04 -12.51 6.47
N HIS A 98 -13.50 -11.27 6.46
CA HIS A 98 -13.42 -10.36 7.60
C HIS A 98 -14.82 -9.80 7.88
N ASN A 99 -15.38 -10.07 9.07
CA ASN A 99 -16.76 -9.74 9.40
C ASN A 99 -17.77 -10.20 8.31
N GLY A 100 -17.63 -11.42 7.82
CA GLY A 100 -18.51 -12.01 6.82
C GLY A 100 -18.39 -11.43 5.40
N LYS A 101 -17.31 -10.67 5.08
CA LYS A 101 -17.08 -10.07 3.77
C LYS A 101 -15.74 -10.46 3.18
N GLU A 102 -15.73 -10.77 1.89
CA GLU A 102 -14.47 -10.96 1.16
C GLU A 102 -13.67 -9.66 1.12
N THR A 103 -12.48 -9.70 1.71
CA THR A 103 -11.72 -8.51 2.08
C THR A 103 -10.27 -8.62 1.61
N VAL A 104 -9.74 -7.53 1.05
CA VAL A 104 -8.31 -7.29 0.93
C VAL A 104 -7.85 -6.42 2.09
N VAL A 105 -6.74 -6.80 2.72
CA VAL A 105 -6.16 -6.10 3.87
C VAL A 105 -4.76 -5.61 3.52
N ASP A 106 -4.45 -4.42 3.97
CA ASP A 106 -3.14 -3.80 3.84
C ASP A 106 -2.64 -3.33 5.21
N PHE A 107 -1.46 -3.81 5.60
CA PHE A 107 -0.83 -3.43 6.87
C PHE A 107 0.06 -2.23 6.68
N LYS A 108 -0.03 -1.27 7.57
CA LYS A 108 0.79 -0.06 7.54
C LYS A 108 1.40 0.22 8.90
N GLN A 109 2.69 0.50 8.90
CA GLN A 109 3.30 1.17 10.03
C GLN A 109 3.32 2.68 9.78
N ALA A 110 3.11 3.48 10.82
CA ALA A 110 3.16 4.93 10.74
C ALA A 110 3.87 5.50 11.96
N ASN A 111 4.62 6.59 11.80
CA ASN A 111 5.27 7.26 12.93
C ASN A 111 4.28 8.05 13.79
N ARG A 112 3.11 8.36 13.25
CA ARG A 112 2.02 9.11 13.92
C ARG A 112 0.68 8.59 13.45
N PRO A 113 -0.39 8.74 14.23
CA PRO A 113 -1.75 8.46 13.80
C PRO A 113 -2.08 9.14 12.47
N LYS A 114 -2.85 8.46 11.65
CA LYS A 114 -3.28 8.95 10.34
C LYS A 114 -4.68 9.56 10.42
N ARG A 115 -4.91 10.58 9.60
CA ARG A 115 -6.25 11.09 9.33
C ARG A 115 -6.76 10.48 8.02
N LYS A 116 -8.07 10.31 7.92
CA LYS A 116 -8.72 9.71 6.73
C LYS A 116 -8.39 10.47 5.44
N ASP A 117 -8.28 11.78 5.51
CA ASP A 117 -7.94 12.66 4.39
C ASP A 117 -6.46 12.67 3.98
N TRP A 118 -5.60 11.96 4.73
CA TRP A 118 -4.16 11.84 4.43
C TRP A 118 -3.75 10.51 3.81
N ILE A 119 -4.68 9.58 3.66
CA ILE A 119 -4.41 8.21 3.23
C ILE A 119 -5.14 7.81 1.94
N GLU A 120 -5.45 8.80 1.09
CA GLU A 120 -6.08 8.57 -0.21
C GLU A 120 -5.32 7.54 -1.05
N ASP A 121 -3.97 7.58 -1.01
CA ASP A 121 -3.13 6.62 -1.72
C ASP A 121 -3.30 5.19 -1.19
N TYR A 122 -3.56 5.00 0.10
CA TYR A 122 -3.85 3.68 0.66
C TYR A 122 -5.20 3.16 0.17
N TYR A 123 -6.21 4.02 0.09
CA TYR A 123 -7.52 3.62 -0.46
C TYR A 123 -7.43 3.25 -1.93
N MET A 124 -6.64 4.00 -2.73
CA MET A 124 -6.40 3.66 -4.13
C MET A 124 -5.63 2.34 -4.27
N GLN A 125 -4.66 2.07 -3.40
CA GLN A 125 -3.93 0.81 -3.36
C GLN A 125 -4.86 -0.37 -3.08
N ILE A 126 -5.71 -0.27 -2.06
CA ILE A 126 -6.74 -1.26 -1.74
C ILE A 126 -7.69 -1.49 -2.92
N ALA A 127 -8.15 -0.42 -3.56
CA ALA A 127 -9.05 -0.50 -4.70
C ALA A 127 -8.40 -1.20 -5.90
N ALA A 128 -7.13 -0.92 -6.17
CA ALA A 128 -6.34 -1.59 -7.19
C ALA A 128 -6.22 -3.10 -6.91
N TYR A 129 -5.91 -3.47 -5.67
CA TYR A 129 -5.80 -4.88 -5.27
C TYR A 129 -7.15 -5.60 -5.37
N ALA A 130 -8.24 -4.97 -4.94
CA ALA A 130 -9.58 -5.54 -5.07
C ALA A 130 -9.94 -5.83 -6.54
N MET A 131 -9.70 -4.89 -7.45
CA MET A 131 -9.95 -5.09 -8.88
C MET A 131 -9.07 -6.19 -9.48
N ALA A 132 -7.78 -6.21 -9.15
CA ALA A 132 -6.86 -7.23 -9.65
C ALA A 132 -7.20 -8.62 -9.11
N HIS A 133 -7.58 -8.74 -7.84
CA HIS A 133 -8.01 -9.99 -7.23
C HIS A 133 -9.29 -10.52 -7.89
N ASP A 134 -10.28 -9.64 -8.09
CA ASP A 134 -11.52 -10.00 -8.78
C ASP A 134 -11.25 -10.47 -10.21
N TYR A 135 -10.29 -9.85 -10.90
CA TYR A 135 -9.90 -10.27 -12.24
C TYR A 135 -9.23 -11.65 -12.26
N VAL A 136 -8.20 -11.86 -11.42
CA VAL A 136 -7.36 -13.07 -11.41
C VAL A 136 -8.14 -14.28 -10.87
N HIS A 137 -8.84 -14.10 -9.77
CA HIS A 137 -9.48 -15.19 -9.02
C HIS A 137 -10.98 -15.33 -9.28
N LYS A 138 -11.57 -14.45 -10.11
CA LYS A 138 -13.03 -14.40 -10.38
C LYS A 138 -13.83 -14.23 -9.09
N SER A 139 -13.26 -13.54 -8.12
CA SER A 139 -13.87 -13.22 -6.83
C SER A 139 -14.72 -11.95 -6.90
N LYS A 140 -15.27 -11.58 -5.76
CA LYS A 140 -16.00 -10.33 -5.59
C LYS A 140 -15.58 -9.70 -4.25
N ILE A 141 -14.46 -9.03 -4.27
CA ILE A 141 -14.00 -8.30 -3.08
C ILE A 141 -14.99 -7.19 -2.73
N GLU A 142 -15.57 -7.27 -1.55
CA GLU A 142 -16.63 -6.38 -1.07
C GLU A 142 -16.10 -5.27 -0.18
N GLN A 143 -14.89 -5.47 0.41
CA GLN A 143 -14.34 -4.61 1.42
C GLN A 143 -12.81 -4.51 1.30
N GLY A 144 -12.28 -3.38 1.66
CA GLY A 144 -10.87 -3.18 1.92
C GLY A 144 -10.66 -2.69 3.35
N VAL A 145 -9.62 -3.19 4.01
CA VAL A 145 -9.25 -2.80 5.37
C VAL A 145 -7.79 -2.40 5.42
N ILE A 146 -7.51 -1.21 5.94
CA ILE A 146 -6.17 -0.71 6.17
C ILE A 146 -5.94 -0.71 7.68
N MET A 147 -4.99 -1.51 8.14
CA MET A 147 -4.63 -1.66 9.55
C MET A 147 -3.32 -0.93 9.82
N VAL A 148 -3.38 0.15 10.59
CA VAL A 148 -2.22 1.01 10.88
C VAL A 148 -1.83 0.85 12.34
N CYS A 149 -0.53 0.64 12.60
CA CYS A 149 0.01 0.67 13.95
C CYS A 149 1.20 1.64 14.05
N THR A 150 1.27 2.39 15.14
CA THR A 150 2.38 3.29 15.44
C THR A 150 3.35 2.65 16.45
N PRO A 151 4.61 3.14 16.59
CA PRO A 151 5.57 2.58 17.54
C PRO A 151 5.16 2.66 19.00
N ASP A 152 4.25 3.56 19.37
CA ASP A 152 3.62 3.67 20.68
C ASP A 152 2.36 2.80 20.82
N LEU A 153 2.15 1.88 19.88
CA LEU A 153 1.08 0.88 19.85
C LEU A 153 -0.34 1.48 19.70
N TYR A 154 -0.44 2.66 19.13
CA TYR A 154 -1.73 3.20 18.73
C TYR A 154 -2.20 2.51 17.44
N TYR A 155 -3.30 1.77 17.54
CA TYR A 155 -3.91 1.06 16.41
C TYR A 155 -5.03 1.88 15.79
N GLN A 156 -5.07 1.91 14.46
CA GLN A 156 -6.17 2.48 13.69
C GLN A 156 -6.60 1.51 12.59
N GLU A 157 -7.88 1.48 12.34
CA GLU A 157 -8.46 0.71 11.25
C GLU A 157 -9.28 1.63 10.35
N PHE A 158 -9.07 1.51 9.05
CA PHE A 158 -9.84 2.22 8.05
C PHE A 158 -10.49 1.20 7.12
N VAL A 159 -11.81 1.18 7.11
CA VAL A 159 -12.61 0.24 6.33
C VAL A 159 -13.27 0.99 5.19
N VAL A 160 -13.15 0.47 3.98
CA VAL A 160 -13.85 0.96 2.79
C VAL A 160 -14.66 -0.16 2.16
N SER A 161 -15.91 0.11 1.82
CA SER A 161 -16.81 -0.87 1.21
C SER A 161 -17.87 -0.18 0.35
N GLY A 162 -18.66 -0.95 -0.37
CA GLY A 162 -19.83 -0.46 -1.10
C GLY A 162 -19.52 0.70 -2.05
N ALA A 163 -20.23 1.81 -1.90
CA ALA A 163 -20.07 2.99 -2.76
C ALA A 163 -18.69 3.64 -2.63
N GLU A 164 -18.13 3.70 -1.42
CA GLU A 164 -16.82 4.28 -1.17
C GLU A 164 -15.71 3.47 -1.87
N LEU A 165 -15.74 2.13 -1.80
CA LEU A 165 -14.78 1.28 -2.52
C LEU A 165 -14.89 1.46 -4.04
N ARG A 166 -16.13 1.58 -4.58
CA ARG A 166 -16.33 1.86 -6.02
C ARG A 166 -15.75 3.22 -6.43
N GLN A 167 -15.90 4.23 -5.59
CA GLN A 167 -15.32 5.55 -5.83
C GLN A 167 -13.79 5.48 -5.91
N TRP A 168 -13.14 4.78 -4.98
CA TRP A 168 -11.68 4.63 -4.98
C TRP A 168 -11.18 3.78 -6.16
N LYS A 169 -11.93 2.76 -6.60
CA LYS A 169 -11.65 2.05 -7.86
C LYS A 169 -11.62 3.02 -9.05
N HIS A 170 -12.58 3.93 -9.12
CA HIS A 170 -12.65 4.94 -10.18
C HIS A 170 -11.50 5.97 -10.11
N GLU A 171 -11.20 6.48 -8.91
CA GLU A 171 -10.09 7.42 -8.72
C GLU A 171 -8.73 6.78 -9.04
N PHE A 172 -8.54 5.50 -8.71
CA PHE A 172 -7.34 4.76 -9.12
C PHE A 172 -7.22 4.66 -10.63
N LEU A 173 -8.29 4.32 -11.34
CA LEU A 173 -8.28 4.21 -12.81
C LEU A 173 -7.96 5.55 -13.47
N LYS A 174 -8.52 6.66 -13.00
CA LYS A 174 -8.14 8.01 -13.48
C LYS A 174 -6.65 8.28 -13.31
N ARG A 175 -6.09 7.95 -12.15
CA ARG A 175 -4.65 8.13 -11.89
C ARG A 175 -3.79 7.25 -12.79
N LEU A 176 -4.26 6.05 -13.09
CA LEU A 176 -3.60 5.12 -14.00
C LEU A 176 -3.58 5.67 -15.44
N ASP A 177 -4.70 6.19 -15.92
CA ASP A 177 -4.79 6.84 -17.24
C ASP A 177 -3.80 8.00 -17.34
N MET A 178 -3.79 8.91 -16.35
CA MET A 178 -2.82 10.01 -16.30
C MET A 178 -1.36 9.52 -16.30
N TYR A 179 -1.06 8.41 -15.66
CA TYR A 179 0.29 7.83 -15.66
C TYR A 179 0.70 7.36 -17.06
N TYR A 180 -0.20 6.68 -17.78
CA TYR A 180 0.07 6.19 -19.12
C TYR A 180 0.16 7.32 -20.15
N ASP A 181 -0.65 8.37 -20.04
CA ASP A 181 -0.56 9.57 -20.87
C ASP A 181 0.82 10.24 -20.71
N LEU A 182 1.27 10.45 -19.47
CA LEU A 182 2.60 10.99 -19.20
C LEU A 182 3.73 10.12 -19.75
N LYS A 183 3.60 8.79 -19.66
CA LYS A 183 4.58 7.86 -20.22
C LYS A 183 4.61 7.86 -21.75
N HIS A 184 3.46 8.05 -22.38
CA HIS A 184 3.37 8.20 -23.83
C HIS A 184 4.10 9.46 -24.28
N ASP A 185 3.81 10.60 -23.66
CA ASP A 185 4.45 11.89 -23.93
C ASP A 185 5.98 11.84 -23.74
N GLU A 186 6.46 11.19 -22.64
CA GLU A 186 7.91 11.01 -22.42
C GLU A 186 8.54 10.18 -23.56
N LYS A 187 7.86 9.13 -24.02
CA LYS A 187 8.37 8.26 -25.08
C LYS A 187 8.43 8.97 -26.42
N GLU A 188 7.45 9.79 -26.76
CA GLU A 188 7.45 10.62 -27.95
C GLU A 188 8.58 11.64 -27.92
N ARG A 189 8.82 12.33 -26.78
CA ARG A 189 9.90 13.30 -26.60
C ARG A 189 11.30 12.68 -26.66
N THR A 190 11.44 11.42 -26.26
CA THR A 190 12.73 10.70 -26.23
C THR A 190 12.99 9.85 -27.45
N THR A 191 12.02 9.68 -28.36
CA THR A 191 12.22 8.99 -29.62
C THR A 191 13.07 9.87 -30.53
N PRO A 192 14.27 9.44 -30.99
CA PRO A 192 15.07 10.20 -31.94
C PRO A 192 14.27 10.45 -33.20
N MET A 193 14.28 11.70 -33.69
CA MET A 193 13.72 12.01 -35.01
C MET A 193 14.40 11.13 -36.05
N LYS A 194 13.62 10.42 -36.85
CA LYS A 194 14.16 9.61 -37.92
C LYS A 194 14.62 10.51 -39.09
N ALA A 195 15.67 10.10 -39.78
CA ALA A 195 16.19 10.86 -40.93
C ALA A 195 15.12 11.12 -42.02
N GLU A 196 14.07 10.32 -42.04
CA GLU A 196 12.91 10.43 -42.94
C GLU A 196 12.03 11.65 -42.64
N ASP A 197 12.09 12.18 -41.40
CA ASP A 197 11.30 13.36 -40.96
C ASP A 197 11.83 14.67 -41.56
N PHE A 198 13.02 14.67 -42.18
CA PHE A 198 13.68 15.84 -42.77
C PHE A 198 13.58 15.89 -44.30
N THR A 199 12.88 14.95 -44.94
CA THR A 199 12.85 14.86 -46.40
C THR A 199 11.59 15.41 -47.06
N ASN A 200 10.71 16.08 -46.35
CA ASN A 200 9.51 16.71 -46.89
C ASN A 200 9.59 18.26 -46.76
N GLU A 201 10.47 18.88 -47.55
CA GLU A 201 10.33 20.26 -48.02
C GLU A 201 10.54 20.31 -49.56
#